data_21a21de01c22bba2ea06411d7f928bb0
#
_entry.id   21a21de01c22bba2ea06411d7f928bb0
#
_cell.length_a   1.000
_cell.length_b   1.000
_cell.length_c   1.000
_cell.angle_alpha   90.00
_cell.angle_beta   90.00
_cell.angle_gamma   90.00
#
_symmetry.space_group_name_H-M   'P 1'
#
loop_
_entity.id
_entity.type
_entity.pdbx_description
1 polymer ?
#
loop_
_entity_poly.entity_id
_entity_poly.type
_entity_poly.pdbx_seq_one_letter_code
_entity_poly.pdbx_strand_id
1 'polypeptide(L)'
;ENHVDADLDTVEKVAGYTKHHYEVFEFGFWAVEEKKSGNLAGVVGFRIPQDDAAGDVEDWLLSFDDENILDDTLELGYHIFPEYRRQGYAKEACLAAVEYAKEEFGTVQFLARIEKDNIVSKKVAERLGFVRAA
;
A
#
# COMPACT_ATOMS: atom_id res chain seq x y z
N GLU A 1 5.59 4.60 -17.54
CA GLU A 1 5.43 4.88 -16.13
C GLU A 1 4.11 4.37 -15.60
N ASN A 2 4.17 3.50 -14.63
CA ASN A 2 2.98 3.03 -13.94
C ASN A 2 2.66 3.99 -12.80
N HIS A 3 1.41 4.21 -12.58
CA HIS A 3 1.01 5.10 -11.51
C HIS A 3 -0.28 4.60 -10.87
N VAL A 4 -0.49 5.03 -9.64
CA VAL A 4 -1.74 4.77 -8.95
C VAL A 4 -2.79 5.69 -9.56
N ASP A 5 -3.86 5.11 -10.05
CA ASP A 5 -4.89 5.85 -10.75
C ASP A 5 -6.23 5.62 -10.08
N ALA A 6 -6.95 6.69 -9.85
CA ALA A 6 -8.31 6.65 -9.33
C ALA A 6 -9.32 6.55 -10.50
N ASP A 7 -9.00 5.78 -11.52
CA ASP A 7 -9.86 5.53 -12.65
C ASP A 7 -11.17 4.92 -12.18
N LEU A 8 -12.27 5.58 -12.48
CA LEU A 8 -13.58 5.18 -12.00
C LEU A 8 -13.98 3.79 -12.48
N ASP A 9 -13.72 3.50 -13.75
CA ASP A 9 -14.05 2.19 -14.32
C ASP A 9 -13.25 1.08 -13.62
N THR A 10 -11.99 1.31 -13.38
CA THR A 10 -11.13 0.34 -12.72
C THR A 10 -11.52 0.17 -11.27
N VAL A 11 -11.82 1.27 -10.60
CA VAL A 11 -12.30 1.22 -9.22
C VAL A 11 -13.60 0.42 -9.14
N GLU A 12 -14.52 0.62 -10.09
CA GLU A 12 -15.75 -0.14 -10.11
C GLU A 12 -15.52 -1.63 -10.35
N LYS A 13 -14.55 -1.99 -11.17
CA LYS A 13 -14.21 -3.40 -11.41
C LYS A 13 -13.74 -4.10 -10.14
N VAL A 14 -13.10 -3.37 -9.24
CA VAL A 14 -12.66 -3.93 -7.97
C VAL A 14 -13.56 -3.52 -6.81
N ALA A 15 -14.72 -2.94 -7.10
CA ALA A 15 -15.60 -2.40 -6.06
C ALA A 15 -16.01 -3.42 -5.01
N GLY A 16 -16.25 -4.64 -5.42
CA GLY A 16 -16.57 -5.71 -4.47
C GLY A 16 -15.43 -5.97 -3.49
N TYR A 17 -14.21 -5.74 -3.92
CA TYR A 17 -13.02 -5.95 -3.11
C TYR A 17 -12.69 -4.72 -2.24
N THR A 18 -12.80 -3.53 -2.81
CA THR A 18 -12.32 -2.32 -2.13
C THR A 18 -13.41 -1.52 -1.42
N LYS A 19 -14.65 -1.67 -1.81
CA LYS A 19 -15.76 -0.89 -1.26
C LYS A 19 -15.82 -0.93 0.26
N HIS A 20 -15.64 -2.11 0.83
CA HIS A 20 -15.66 -2.28 2.28
C HIS A 20 -14.54 -1.46 2.96
N HIS A 21 -13.37 -1.40 2.34
CA HIS A 21 -12.25 -0.64 2.88
C HIS A 21 -12.56 0.84 2.92
N TYR A 22 -13.21 1.38 1.88
CA TYR A 22 -13.61 2.77 1.89
C TYR A 22 -14.59 3.09 3.00
N GLU A 23 -15.56 2.23 3.21
CA GLU A 23 -16.59 2.45 4.21
C GLU A 23 -16.08 2.32 5.64
N VAL A 24 -15.13 1.42 5.86
CA VAL A 24 -14.64 1.10 7.21
C VAL A 24 -13.42 1.93 7.60
N PHE A 25 -12.54 2.20 6.65
CA PHE A 25 -11.24 2.79 6.97
C PHE A 25 -11.06 4.23 6.48
N GLU A 26 -12.08 4.83 5.89
CA GLU A 26 -12.06 6.18 5.31
C GLU A 26 -11.15 6.30 4.09
N PHE A 27 -10.15 5.48 4.02
CA PHE A 27 -9.21 5.44 2.90
C PHE A 27 -9.49 4.22 2.07
N GLY A 28 -9.32 3.92 1.07
CA GLY A 28 -9.58 2.71 0.31
C GLY A 28 -8.36 2.31 -0.47
N PHE A 29 -8.59 1.52 -1.48
CA PHE A 29 -7.54 1.09 -2.36
C PHE A 29 -7.74 1.70 -3.74
N TRP A 30 -6.62 2.03 -4.39
CA TRP A 30 -6.61 2.48 -5.77
C TRP A 30 -6.25 1.31 -6.69
N ALA A 31 -6.82 1.33 -7.87
CA ALA A 31 -6.44 0.39 -8.91
C ALA A 31 -5.05 0.71 -9.43
N VAL A 32 -4.25 -0.33 -9.63
CA VAL A 32 -2.97 -0.20 -10.31
C VAL A 32 -3.17 -0.69 -11.73
N GLU A 33 -3.03 0.20 -12.70
CA GLU A 33 -3.24 -0.11 -14.09
C GLU A 33 -1.91 -0.19 -14.82
N GLU A 34 -1.71 -1.27 -15.59
CA GLU A 34 -0.52 -1.36 -16.41
C GLU A 34 -0.68 -0.47 -17.63
N LYS A 35 0.21 0.50 -17.76
CA LYS A 35 0.08 1.54 -18.78
C LYS A 35 0.08 1.00 -20.21
N LYS A 36 0.95 0.07 -20.49
CA LYS A 36 1.10 -0.43 -21.87
C LYS A 36 -0.07 -1.29 -22.34
N SER A 37 -0.79 -1.94 -21.45
CA SER A 37 -1.92 -2.80 -21.81
C SER A 37 -3.26 -2.20 -21.45
N GLY A 38 -3.29 -1.28 -20.49
CA GLY A 38 -4.52 -0.75 -19.94
C GLY A 38 -5.23 -1.73 -19.01
N ASN A 39 -4.60 -2.83 -18.66
CA ASN A 39 -5.21 -3.84 -17.81
C ASN A 39 -4.99 -3.55 -16.34
N LEU A 40 -5.91 -4.01 -15.50
CA LEU A 40 -5.78 -3.96 -14.06
C LEU A 40 -4.67 -4.91 -13.62
N ALA A 41 -3.64 -4.37 -13.01
CA ALA A 41 -2.50 -5.17 -12.54
C ALA A 41 -2.56 -5.47 -11.06
N GLY A 42 -3.35 -4.72 -10.30
CA GLY A 42 -3.45 -4.93 -8.87
C GLY A 42 -4.11 -3.76 -8.16
N VAL A 43 -3.92 -3.72 -6.85
CA VAL A 43 -4.44 -2.64 -6.01
C VAL A 43 -3.39 -2.22 -5.00
N VAL A 44 -3.47 -0.97 -4.57
CA VAL A 44 -2.63 -0.42 -3.51
C VAL A 44 -3.45 0.58 -2.71
N GLY A 45 -3.19 0.68 -1.42
CA GLY A 45 -3.93 1.64 -0.63
C GLY A 45 -3.54 1.65 0.82
N PHE A 46 -4.39 2.30 1.62
CA PHE A 46 -4.13 2.51 3.04
C PHE A 46 -5.35 2.17 3.86
N ARG A 47 -5.09 1.83 5.11
CA ARG A 47 -6.12 1.74 6.13
C ARG A 47 -5.55 2.28 7.44
N ILE A 48 -6.43 2.57 8.37
CA ILE A 48 -6.02 2.93 9.72
C ILE A 48 -5.52 1.65 10.40
N PRO A 49 -4.30 1.65 10.98
CA PRO A 49 -3.77 0.44 11.60
C PRO A 49 -4.70 -0.06 12.71
N GLN A 50 -4.87 -1.37 12.78
CA GLN A 50 -5.70 -2.01 13.77
C GLN A 50 -4.90 -2.92 14.68
N ASP A 51 -5.40 -3.12 15.86
CA ASP A 51 -4.73 -3.87 16.92
C ASP A 51 -4.99 -5.37 16.82
N ASP A 52 -5.27 -5.85 15.64
CA ASP A 52 -5.65 -7.24 15.43
C ASP A 52 -4.52 -8.08 14.83
N ALA A 53 -3.29 -7.65 15.02
CA ALA A 53 -2.14 -8.35 14.47
C ALA A 53 -2.11 -9.79 14.97
N ALA A 54 -2.49 -10.70 14.10
CA ALA A 54 -2.48 -12.11 14.42
C ALA A 54 -1.15 -12.72 14.00
N GLY A 55 -0.48 -13.27 14.98
CA GLY A 55 0.51 -14.29 14.77
C GLY A 55 1.79 -13.90 14.05
N ASP A 56 1.93 -14.34 12.84
CA ASP A 56 3.23 -14.40 12.16
C ASP A 56 3.48 -13.23 11.22
N VAL A 57 3.19 -12.02 11.66
CA VAL A 57 3.48 -10.82 10.88
C VAL A 57 4.59 -10.00 11.52
N GLU A 58 5.32 -9.30 10.70
CA GLU A 58 6.33 -8.33 11.12
C GLU A 58 5.85 -6.94 10.77
N ASP A 59 6.09 -6.01 11.66
CA ASP A 59 5.77 -4.60 11.43
C ASP A 59 6.99 -3.90 10.86
N TRP A 60 6.80 -3.19 9.75
CA TRP A 60 7.83 -2.40 9.10
C TRP A 60 7.37 -0.96 9.06
N LEU A 61 8.27 -0.03 9.37
CA LEU A 61 7.92 1.38 9.47
C LEU A 61 8.73 2.23 8.50
N LEU A 62 8.05 3.19 7.90
CA LEU A 62 8.68 4.21 7.07
C LEU A 62 8.29 5.56 7.64
N SER A 63 9.27 6.32 8.13
CA SER A 63 9.04 7.61 8.78
C SER A 63 9.77 8.72 8.04
N PHE A 64 9.09 9.83 7.86
CA PHE A 64 9.64 11.02 7.22
C PHE A 64 9.86 12.18 8.20
N ASP A 65 9.58 11.93 9.47
CA ASP A 65 9.75 12.92 10.53
C ASP A 65 10.33 12.21 11.74
N ASP A 66 11.17 12.93 12.49
CA ASP A 66 11.77 12.40 13.72
C ASP A 66 10.75 12.27 14.85
N GLU A 67 9.65 13.00 14.76
CA GLU A 67 8.61 12.91 15.77
C GLU A 67 7.75 11.69 15.51
N ASN A 68 7.63 10.86 16.53
CA ASN A 68 6.86 9.63 16.44
C ASN A 68 5.38 9.93 16.66
N ILE A 69 4.70 10.32 15.60
CA ILE A 69 3.27 10.64 15.66
C ILE A 69 2.49 9.39 15.30
N LEU A 70 2.21 8.56 16.28
CA LEU A 70 1.52 7.30 16.06
C LEU A 70 0.08 7.48 15.59
N ASP A 71 -0.55 8.59 15.95
CA ASP A 71 -1.96 8.84 15.66
C ASP A 71 -2.25 9.03 14.18
N ASP A 72 -1.24 9.46 13.41
CA ASP A 72 -1.42 9.73 11.98
C ASP A 72 -0.78 8.68 11.10
N THR A 73 -0.41 7.53 11.66
CA THR A 73 0.20 6.46 10.89
C THR A 73 -0.85 5.77 10.03
N LEU A 74 -0.50 5.56 8.75
CA LEU A 74 -1.33 4.79 7.84
C LEU A 74 -0.67 3.46 7.52
N GLU A 75 -1.48 2.43 7.45
CA GLU A 75 -0.99 1.10 7.08
C GLU A 75 -1.11 0.93 5.57
N LEU A 76 0.02 0.67 4.94
CA LEU A 76 0.10 0.44 3.50
C LEU A 76 -0.17 -1.02 3.19
N GLY A 77 -1.03 -1.27 2.21
CA GLY A 77 -1.27 -2.60 1.69
C GLY A 77 -1.31 -2.59 0.18
N TYR A 78 -0.95 -3.70 -0.42
CA TYR A 78 -1.00 -3.83 -1.87
C TYR A 78 -1.14 -5.29 -2.28
N HIS A 79 -1.63 -5.49 -3.50
CA HIS A 79 -1.68 -6.80 -4.11
C HIS A 79 -1.48 -6.65 -5.60
N ILE A 80 -0.45 -7.26 -6.14
CA ILE A 80 -0.20 -7.29 -7.58
C ILE A 80 -0.57 -8.69 -8.07
N PHE A 81 -1.40 -8.75 -9.10
CA PHE A 81 -1.84 -10.03 -9.65
C PHE A 81 -0.65 -10.82 -10.22
N PRO A 82 -0.67 -12.16 -10.13
CA PRO A 82 0.49 -12.97 -10.48
C PRO A 82 1.09 -12.70 -11.86
N GLU A 83 0.25 -12.46 -12.87
CA GLU A 83 0.74 -12.24 -14.23
C GLU A 83 1.48 -10.90 -14.41
N TYR A 84 1.37 -10.00 -13.43
CA TYR A 84 2.02 -8.69 -13.48
C TYR A 84 3.17 -8.54 -12.50
N ARG A 85 3.54 -9.62 -11.83
CA ARG A 85 4.63 -9.60 -10.87
C ARG A 85 5.99 -9.57 -11.54
N ARG A 86 7.03 -9.25 -10.76
CA ARG A 86 8.42 -9.21 -11.18
C ARG A 86 8.73 -8.14 -12.23
N GLN A 87 7.95 -7.07 -12.25
CA GLN A 87 8.15 -5.95 -13.15
C GLN A 87 8.33 -4.63 -12.40
N GLY A 88 8.43 -4.66 -11.07
CA GLY A 88 8.62 -3.46 -10.27
C GLY A 88 7.33 -2.68 -10.00
N TYR A 89 6.19 -3.22 -10.34
CA TYR A 89 4.91 -2.52 -10.18
C TYR A 89 4.55 -2.29 -8.73
N ALA A 90 4.82 -3.26 -7.85
CA ALA A 90 4.52 -3.10 -6.43
C ALA A 90 5.28 -1.92 -5.84
N LYS A 91 6.57 -1.84 -6.11
CA LYS A 91 7.40 -0.74 -5.62
C LYS A 91 6.93 0.60 -6.16
N GLU A 92 6.67 0.66 -7.45
CA GLU A 92 6.24 1.88 -8.11
C GLU A 92 4.89 2.37 -7.59
N ALA A 93 3.93 1.47 -7.46
CA ALA A 93 2.61 1.80 -6.96
C ALA A 93 2.64 2.23 -5.49
N CYS A 94 3.40 1.52 -4.67
CA CYS A 94 3.53 1.87 -3.26
C CYS A 94 4.21 3.22 -3.07
N LEU A 95 5.24 3.50 -3.86
CA LEU A 95 5.92 4.79 -3.80
C LEU A 95 4.97 5.92 -4.16
N ALA A 96 4.20 5.75 -5.23
CA ALA A 96 3.21 6.74 -5.64
C ALA A 96 2.15 6.97 -4.57
N ALA A 97 1.67 5.89 -3.94
CA ALA A 97 0.67 6.00 -2.88
C ALA A 97 1.22 6.73 -1.67
N VAL A 98 2.44 6.43 -1.25
CA VAL A 98 3.09 7.09 -0.13
C VAL A 98 3.26 8.58 -0.42
N GLU A 99 3.73 8.94 -1.60
CA GLU A 99 3.89 10.35 -1.98
C GLU A 99 2.55 11.08 -1.97
N TYR A 100 1.50 10.44 -2.47
CA TYR A 100 0.16 11.00 -2.46
C TYR A 100 -0.31 11.27 -1.03
N ALA A 101 -0.14 10.29 -0.14
CA ALA A 101 -0.58 10.44 1.25
C ALA A 101 0.20 11.53 1.98
N LYS A 102 1.49 11.67 1.70
CA LYS A 102 2.29 12.76 2.26
C LYS A 102 1.75 14.12 1.84
N GLU A 103 1.44 14.27 0.56
CA GLU A 103 0.98 15.55 0.03
C GLU A 103 -0.45 15.88 0.42
N GLU A 104 -1.34 14.90 0.33
CA GLU A 104 -2.77 15.17 0.54
C GLU A 104 -3.21 15.08 1.99
N PHE A 105 -2.59 14.20 2.77
CA PHE A 105 -3.00 14.00 4.16
C PHE A 105 -1.96 14.48 5.17
N GLY A 106 -0.78 14.86 4.72
CA GLY A 106 0.31 15.23 5.63
C GLY A 106 0.86 14.05 6.43
N THR A 107 0.61 12.84 5.97
CA THR A 107 1.07 11.64 6.67
C THR A 107 2.60 11.57 6.66
N VAL A 108 3.19 11.34 7.82
CA VAL A 108 4.66 11.28 7.94
C VAL A 108 5.17 9.92 8.39
N GLN A 109 4.29 9.01 8.74
CA GLN A 109 4.68 7.66 9.14
C GLN A 109 3.76 6.63 8.52
N PHE A 110 4.35 5.57 8.00
CA PHE A 110 3.63 4.47 7.35
C PHE A 110 4.02 3.16 7.98
N LEU A 111 3.05 2.26 8.08
CA LEU A 111 3.24 0.92 8.61
C LEU A 111 2.98 -0.08 7.48
N ALA A 112 3.82 -1.09 7.38
CA ALA A 112 3.55 -2.24 6.53
C ALA A 112 3.61 -3.49 7.40
N ARG A 113 2.54 -4.27 7.40
CA ARG A 113 2.48 -5.54 8.11
C ARG A 113 2.71 -6.66 7.12
N ILE A 114 3.80 -7.38 7.31
CA ILE A 114 4.27 -8.36 6.33
C ILE A 114 4.39 -9.71 7.02
N GLU A 115 3.81 -10.75 6.42
CA GLU A 115 3.97 -12.09 6.93
C GLU A 115 5.45 -12.48 6.92
N LYS A 116 5.89 -13.15 7.96
CA LYS A 116 7.29 -13.51 8.13
C LYS A 116 7.87 -14.28 6.95
N ASP A 117 7.06 -15.08 6.29
CA ASP A 117 7.48 -15.89 5.17
C ASP A 117 7.44 -15.15 3.83
N ASN A 118 6.89 -13.95 3.80
CA ASN A 118 6.72 -13.20 2.56
C ASN A 118 7.97 -12.41 2.22
N ILE A 119 8.95 -13.11 1.68
CA ILE A 119 10.26 -12.52 1.37
C ILE A 119 10.15 -11.45 0.28
N VAL A 120 9.26 -11.66 -0.69
CA VAL A 120 9.08 -10.70 -1.78
C VAL A 120 8.59 -9.36 -1.25
N SER A 121 7.58 -9.37 -0.38
CA SER A 121 7.07 -8.14 0.23
C SER A 121 8.12 -7.46 1.12
N LYS A 122 8.91 -8.24 1.83
CA LYS A 122 10.00 -7.67 2.64
C LYS A 122 11.00 -6.93 1.77
N LYS A 123 11.35 -7.48 0.62
CA LYS A 123 12.26 -6.82 -0.31
C LYS A 123 11.68 -5.53 -0.87
N VAL A 124 10.38 -5.53 -1.18
CA VAL A 124 9.70 -4.31 -1.62
C VAL A 124 9.76 -3.25 -0.52
N ALA A 125 9.45 -3.63 0.71
CA ALA A 125 9.48 -2.70 1.85
C ALA A 125 10.88 -2.12 2.03
N GLU A 126 11.91 -2.94 1.97
CA GLU A 126 13.29 -2.47 2.10
C GLU A 126 13.65 -1.48 1.00
N ARG A 127 13.24 -1.75 -0.23
CA ARG A 127 13.51 -0.86 -1.36
C ARG A 127 12.79 0.47 -1.25
N LEU A 128 11.65 0.50 -0.56
CA LEU A 128 10.92 1.72 -0.30
C LEU A 128 11.49 2.52 0.86
N GLY A 129 12.35 1.92 1.65
CA GLY A 129 12.94 2.56 2.80
C GLY A 129 12.32 2.18 4.13
N PHE A 130 11.39 1.22 4.15
CA PHE A 130 10.84 0.72 5.40
C PHE A 130 11.91 -0.02 6.19
N VAL A 131 11.82 0.10 7.50
CA VAL A 131 12.73 -0.56 8.43
C VAL A 131 11.89 -1.46 9.34
N ARG A 132 12.36 -2.68 9.55
CA ARG A 132 11.66 -3.61 10.41
C ARG A 132 11.66 -3.09 11.85
N ALA A 133 10.50 -3.04 12.45
CA ALA A 133 10.34 -2.64 13.84
C ALA A 133 10.80 -3.77 14.75
N ALA A 134 11.52 -3.40 15.78
CA ALA A 134 12.03 -4.38 16.75
C ALA A 134 10.93 -4.87 17.69
#